data_deec5ccc54e1b44d8cdd64944d5ad72a
#
_entry.id   deec5ccc54e1b44d8cdd64944d5ad72a
#
_cell.length_a   1.000
_cell.length_b   1.000
_cell.length_c   1.000
_cell.angle_alpha   90.00
_cell.angle_beta   90.00
_cell.angle_gamma   90.00
#
_symmetry.space_group_name_H-M   'P 1'
#
loop_
_entity.id
_entity.type
_entity.pdbx_description
1 polymer ?
#
loop_
_entity_poly.entity_id
_entity_poly.type
_entity_poly.pdbx_seq_one_letter_code
_entity_poly.pdbx_strand_id
1 'polypeptide(L)'
;ITMKDKATGKTIYRTSFSSLFQEWVSEEEASRIKRGFENSFLLPYPKKEAVVTISLKDVYHKVNASLTHEIIPNDILIHQRGTNHITPHRYLLQNGNAADCIDVAIMAEGYTEKEMDIFYKDAQTACDALFSHEPFKKLKDKFNIVAVASPSEDSGVSIPGQGKWKSTAVSSHFNTFYSDRYLTTSRVKSIHNWLAGIPYEHIIILANTDTYGGGGIYNSYTLTTAHHPDFQPVV
;
A
#
# COMPACT_ATOMS: atom_id res chain seq x y z
N ILE A 1 -4.03 -13.18 9.17
CA ILE A 1 -3.14 -12.78 10.28
C ILE A 1 -3.94 -12.76 11.55
N THR A 2 -3.39 -13.32 12.61
CA THR A 2 -4.00 -13.30 13.95
C THR A 2 -2.96 -12.90 14.98
N MET A 3 -3.30 -11.88 15.79
CA MET A 3 -2.48 -11.47 16.94
C MET A 3 -3.22 -11.85 18.23
N LYS A 4 -2.51 -12.50 19.15
CA LYS A 4 -3.03 -12.92 20.46
C LYS A 4 -2.15 -12.38 21.57
N ASP A 5 -2.77 -12.03 22.70
CA ASP A 5 -2.05 -11.81 23.95
C ASP A 5 -1.34 -13.12 24.36
N LYS A 6 -0.04 -13.05 24.61
CA LYS A 6 0.77 -14.24 24.86
C LYS A 6 0.39 -14.95 26.15
N ALA A 7 0.05 -14.20 27.20
CA ALA A 7 -0.25 -14.74 28.51
C ALA A 7 -1.63 -15.39 28.57
N THR A 8 -2.63 -14.81 27.93
CA THR A 8 -4.04 -15.23 28.02
C THR A 8 -4.53 -16.03 26.82
N GLY A 9 -3.80 -15.98 25.69
CA GLY A 9 -4.23 -16.56 24.42
C GLY A 9 -5.41 -15.84 23.75
N LYS A 10 -5.91 -14.74 24.34
CA LYS A 10 -7.03 -13.96 23.81
C LYS A 10 -6.63 -13.28 22.51
N THR A 11 -7.49 -13.36 21.48
CA THR A 11 -7.28 -12.65 20.22
C THR A 11 -7.40 -11.14 20.45
N ILE A 12 -6.35 -10.39 20.09
CA ILE A 12 -6.28 -8.93 20.14
C ILE A 12 -6.72 -8.36 18.80
N TYR A 13 -6.25 -8.96 17.69
CA TYR A 13 -6.49 -8.47 16.35
C TYR A 13 -6.53 -9.62 15.34
N ARG A 14 -7.32 -9.47 14.31
CA ARG A 14 -7.39 -10.41 13.19
C ARG A 14 -7.72 -9.65 11.90
N THR A 15 -7.00 -9.99 10.84
CA THR A 15 -7.23 -9.47 9.49
C THR A 15 -6.89 -10.51 8.44
N SER A 16 -7.24 -10.24 7.20
CA SER A 16 -6.82 -11.01 6.03
C SER A 16 -6.07 -10.13 5.04
N PHE A 17 -5.34 -10.72 4.14
CA PHE A 17 -4.58 -10.01 3.12
C PHE A 17 -4.52 -10.82 1.82
N SER A 18 -4.23 -10.13 0.73
CA SER A 18 -3.76 -10.71 -0.51
C SER A 18 -2.32 -10.30 -0.78
N SER A 19 -1.69 -10.98 -1.73
CA SER A 19 -0.36 -10.64 -2.24
C SER A 19 -0.31 -10.94 -3.73
N LEU A 20 0.71 -10.46 -4.40
CA LEU A 20 0.95 -10.78 -5.82
C LEU A 20 1.07 -12.29 -6.11
N PHE A 21 1.32 -13.10 -5.08
CA PHE A 21 1.39 -14.55 -5.23
C PHE A 21 0.08 -15.15 -5.75
N GLN A 22 -1.09 -14.69 -5.29
CA GLN A 22 -2.38 -15.25 -5.71
C GLN A 22 -2.63 -15.09 -7.20
N GLU A 23 -2.14 -14.03 -7.80
CA GLU A 23 -2.26 -13.80 -9.24
C GLU A 23 -1.18 -14.55 -10.01
N TRP A 24 0.07 -14.45 -9.56
CA TRP A 24 1.18 -15.15 -10.18
C TRP A 24 1.00 -16.67 -10.25
N VAL A 25 0.38 -17.29 -9.25
CA VAL A 25 0.19 -18.74 -9.20
C VAL A 25 -0.73 -19.25 -10.32
N SER A 26 -1.52 -18.39 -10.96
CA SER A 26 -2.36 -18.71 -12.12
C SER A 26 -1.62 -18.61 -13.46
N GLU A 27 -0.42 -18.03 -13.47
CA GLU A 27 0.40 -17.91 -14.66
C GLU A 27 1.12 -19.24 -15.00
N GLU A 28 1.37 -19.50 -16.27
CA GLU A 28 2.09 -20.68 -16.73
C GLU A 28 3.49 -20.80 -16.10
N GLU A 29 4.12 -19.65 -15.83
CA GLU A 29 5.43 -19.55 -15.19
C GLU A 29 5.46 -20.29 -13.84
N ALA A 30 4.38 -20.23 -13.05
CA ALA A 30 4.30 -20.86 -11.73
C ALA A 30 4.42 -22.37 -11.74
N SER A 31 4.16 -23.00 -12.89
CA SER A 31 4.36 -24.45 -13.07
C SER A 31 5.83 -24.83 -13.22
N ARG A 32 6.71 -23.88 -13.52
CA ARG A 32 8.12 -24.14 -13.91
C ARG A 32 9.13 -23.59 -12.91
N ILE A 33 8.82 -22.46 -12.27
CA ILE A 33 9.76 -21.78 -11.35
C ILE A 33 9.11 -21.51 -10.00
N LYS A 34 9.95 -21.24 -9.00
CA LYS A 34 9.52 -20.76 -7.69
C LYS A 34 9.83 -19.26 -7.58
N ARG A 35 8.89 -18.49 -7.03
CA ARG A 35 9.03 -17.05 -6.87
C ARG A 35 8.69 -16.62 -5.43
N GLY A 36 9.48 -15.70 -4.88
CA GLY A 36 9.21 -15.08 -3.59
C GLY A 36 8.52 -13.73 -3.75
N PHE A 37 7.61 -13.42 -2.83
CA PHE A 37 6.91 -12.14 -2.79
C PHE A 37 7.08 -11.49 -1.41
N GLU A 38 7.56 -10.26 -1.39
CA GLU A 38 7.65 -9.47 -0.16
C GLU A 38 6.26 -9.10 0.33
N ASN A 39 6.04 -9.20 1.62
CA ASN A 39 4.84 -8.70 2.28
C ASN A 39 5.21 -7.90 3.52
N SER A 40 4.48 -6.85 3.79
CA SER A 40 4.53 -6.08 5.03
C SER A 40 3.11 -5.87 5.53
N PHE A 41 2.93 -5.93 6.84
CA PHE A 41 1.60 -5.87 7.44
C PHE A 41 1.56 -4.78 8.50
N LEU A 42 0.54 -3.94 8.44
CA LEU A 42 0.21 -3.00 9.49
C LEU A 42 -0.60 -3.72 10.58
N LEU A 43 -0.10 -3.72 11.80
CA LEU A 43 -0.74 -4.35 12.94
C LEU A 43 -0.80 -3.35 14.11
N PRO A 44 -1.83 -3.43 14.98
CA PRO A 44 -1.85 -2.64 16.20
C PRO A 44 -0.62 -2.94 17.06
N TYR A 45 0.02 -1.90 17.61
CA TYR A 45 1.14 -2.09 18.52
C TYR A 45 0.64 -2.67 19.85
N PRO A 46 1.08 -3.86 20.28
CA PRO A 46 0.59 -4.49 21.50
C PRO A 46 1.21 -3.83 22.74
N LYS A 47 0.42 -3.63 23.80
CA LYS A 47 0.90 -3.07 25.09
C LYS A 47 1.68 -4.09 25.92
N LYS A 48 1.53 -5.38 25.63
CA LYS A 48 2.18 -6.51 26.30
C LYS A 48 2.69 -7.49 25.25
N GLU A 49 3.44 -8.50 25.68
CA GLU A 49 3.89 -9.58 24.79
C GLU A 49 2.71 -10.19 24.02
N ALA A 50 2.87 -10.34 22.74
CA ALA A 50 1.87 -10.89 21.84
C ALA A 50 2.48 -11.93 20.89
N VAL A 51 1.62 -12.79 20.37
CA VAL A 51 2.00 -13.78 19.37
C VAL A 51 1.22 -13.50 18.09
N VAL A 52 1.94 -13.25 17.00
CA VAL A 52 1.38 -13.07 15.66
C VAL A 52 1.55 -14.36 14.88
N THR A 53 0.44 -14.85 14.33
CA THR A 53 0.43 -15.99 13.43
C THR A 53 -0.06 -15.54 12.06
N ILE A 54 0.73 -15.79 11.02
CA ILE A 54 0.37 -15.58 9.61
C ILE A 54 0.12 -16.96 9.02
N SER A 55 -1.07 -17.16 8.43
CA SER A 55 -1.45 -18.44 7.83
C SER A 55 -1.81 -18.23 6.36
N LEU A 56 -1.15 -18.96 5.48
CA LEU A 56 -1.48 -19.02 4.06
C LEU A 56 -2.47 -20.15 3.83
N LYS A 57 -3.59 -19.84 3.19
CA LYS A 57 -4.68 -20.78 2.96
C LYS A 57 -4.91 -20.98 1.46
N ASP A 58 -5.34 -22.18 1.08
CA ASP A 58 -5.82 -22.45 -0.27
C ASP A 58 -7.28 -21.97 -0.47
N VAL A 59 -7.81 -22.25 -1.66
CA VAL A 59 -9.19 -21.90 -2.04
C VAL A 59 -10.26 -22.60 -1.21
N TYR A 60 -9.90 -23.68 -0.50
CA TYR A 60 -10.77 -24.43 0.42
C TYR A 60 -10.60 -24.00 1.87
N HIS A 61 -9.89 -22.88 2.11
CA HIS A 61 -9.55 -22.36 3.45
C HIS A 61 -8.65 -23.28 4.30
N LYS A 62 -8.04 -24.30 3.71
CA LYS A 62 -7.07 -25.15 4.38
C LYS A 62 -5.73 -24.41 4.52
N VAL A 63 -5.14 -24.49 5.72
CA VAL A 63 -3.82 -23.88 5.99
C VAL A 63 -2.74 -24.74 5.32
N ASN A 64 -2.01 -24.18 4.37
CA ASN A 64 -0.90 -24.82 3.67
C ASN A 64 0.47 -24.41 4.26
N ALA A 65 0.57 -23.22 4.82
CA ALA A 65 1.76 -22.75 5.52
C ALA A 65 1.38 -21.81 6.66
N SER A 66 2.20 -21.77 7.68
CA SER A 66 2.02 -20.87 8.83
C SER A 66 3.37 -20.43 9.38
N LEU A 67 3.44 -19.16 9.76
CA LEU A 67 4.57 -18.58 10.48
C LEU A 67 4.05 -17.96 11.76
N THR A 68 4.74 -18.20 12.86
CA THR A 68 4.44 -17.59 14.15
C THR A 68 5.63 -16.79 14.63
N HIS A 69 5.37 -15.57 15.10
CA HIS A 69 6.38 -14.65 15.64
C HIS A 69 5.90 -14.05 16.96
N GLU A 70 6.81 -14.02 17.94
CA GLU A 70 6.54 -13.35 19.21
C GLU A 70 6.93 -11.86 19.12
N ILE A 71 6.06 -10.99 19.61
CA ILE A 71 6.32 -9.55 19.72
C ILE A 71 6.54 -9.23 21.20
N ILE A 72 7.74 -8.76 21.51
CA ILE A 72 8.10 -8.24 22.82
C ILE A 72 8.23 -6.71 22.66
N PRO A 73 7.29 -5.90 23.19
CA PRO A 73 7.22 -4.46 22.87
C PRO A 73 8.49 -3.65 23.15
N ASN A 74 9.31 -4.10 24.13
CA ASN A 74 10.55 -3.42 24.51
C ASN A 74 11.80 -4.10 23.95
N ASP A 75 11.66 -4.96 22.92
CA ASP A 75 12.80 -5.60 22.29
C ASP A 75 13.67 -4.55 21.59
N ILE A 76 14.98 -4.61 21.86
CA ILE A 76 15.98 -3.69 21.28
C ILE A 76 16.09 -3.82 19.75
N LEU A 77 15.61 -4.90 19.16
CA LEU A 77 15.61 -5.12 17.71
C LEU A 77 14.43 -4.45 17.02
N ILE A 78 13.47 -3.89 17.77
CA ILE A 78 12.36 -3.13 17.20
C ILE A 78 12.87 -1.76 16.76
N HIS A 79 12.86 -1.53 15.44
CA HIS A 79 13.21 -0.23 14.87
C HIS A 79 12.02 0.73 14.97
N GLN A 80 12.16 1.78 15.78
CA GLN A 80 11.19 2.89 15.82
C GLN A 80 11.37 3.76 14.58
N ARG A 81 10.32 3.86 13.75
CA ARG A 81 10.30 4.68 12.53
C ARG A 81 9.28 5.81 12.66
N GLY A 82 9.46 6.87 11.87
CA GLY A 82 8.53 8.02 11.90
C GLY A 82 8.62 8.89 13.16
N THR A 83 9.68 8.76 13.95
CA THR A 83 9.91 9.60 15.13
C THR A 83 10.79 10.81 14.82
N ASN A 84 11.86 10.61 14.03
CA ASN A 84 12.86 11.63 13.74
C ASN A 84 12.81 12.12 12.30
N HIS A 85 12.16 11.41 11.42
CA HIS A 85 12.04 11.77 10.01
C HIS A 85 10.71 11.27 9.48
N ILE A 86 9.79 12.20 9.25
CA ILE A 86 8.48 11.94 8.68
C ILE A 86 8.50 12.53 7.26
N THR A 87 8.04 11.75 6.29
CA THR A 87 7.92 12.20 4.90
C THR A 87 7.04 13.45 4.82
N PRO A 88 7.42 14.49 4.06
CA PRO A 88 6.58 15.67 3.86
C PRO A 88 5.19 15.26 3.39
N HIS A 89 4.16 15.82 4.01
CA HIS A 89 2.78 15.46 3.70
C HIS A 89 1.83 16.63 3.93
N ARG A 90 0.64 16.57 3.32
CA ARG A 90 -0.44 17.56 3.49
C ARG A 90 -1.77 16.83 3.61
N TYR A 91 -2.61 17.21 4.55
CA TYR A 91 -3.99 16.76 4.58
C TYR A 91 -4.78 17.47 3.47
N LEU A 92 -5.41 16.66 2.60
CA LEU A 92 -6.36 17.12 1.58
C LEU A 92 -7.77 17.20 2.17
N LEU A 93 -8.06 16.32 3.13
CA LEU A 93 -9.29 16.29 3.90
C LEU A 93 -8.95 15.85 5.32
N GLN A 94 -9.41 16.58 6.33
CA GLN A 94 -9.22 16.24 7.74
C GLN A 94 -10.52 16.51 8.50
N ASN A 95 -11.26 15.45 8.83
CA ASN A 95 -12.55 15.57 9.53
C ASN A 95 -12.47 15.21 11.02
N GLY A 96 -11.40 14.56 11.45
CA GLY A 96 -11.24 14.19 12.86
C GLY A 96 -9.88 13.60 13.21
N ASN A 97 -9.82 13.00 14.39
CA ASN A 97 -8.61 12.28 14.81
C ASN A 97 -8.50 10.94 14.07
N ALA A 98 -7.29 10.46 13.89
CA ALA A 98 -7.04 9.15 13.28
C ALA A 98 -7.74 7.98 13.99
N ALA A 99 -8.03 8.09 15.30
CA ALA A 99 -8.78 7.07 16.03
C ALA A 99 -10.29 7.02 15.69
N ASP A 100 -10.82 8.07 15.09
CA ASP A 100 -12.26 8.26 14.86
C ASP A 100 -12.63 8.27 13.36
N CYS A 101 -11.63 8.35 12.49
CA CYS A 101 -11.79 8.42 11.04
C CYS A 101 -11.06 7.26 10.36
N ILE A 102 -11.38 7.05 9.09
CA ILE A 102 -10.63 6.18 8.18
C ILE A 102 -9.56 7.03 7.51
N ASP A 103 -8.30 6.71 7.76
CA ASP A 103 -7.17 7.45 7.21
C ASP A 103 -6.69 6.80 5.89
N VAL A 104 -6.73 7.57 4.80
CA VAL A 104 -6.24 7.14 3.48
C VAL A 104 -5.03 7.97 3.10
N ALA A 105 -3.91 7.30 2.86
CA ALA A 105 -2.70 7.93 2.34
C ALA A 105 -2.66 7.85 0.82
N ILE A 106 -2.53 9.00 0.15
CA ILE A 106 -2.22 9.09 -1.29
C ILE A 106 -0.72 9.38 -1.41
N MET A 107 0.04 8.46 -1.97
CA MET A 107 1.50 8.50 -2.03
C MET A 107 1.99 8.78 -3.45
N ALA A 108 3.01 9.62 -3.58
CA ALA A 108 3.64 9.95 -4.86
C ALA A 108 4.48 8.78 -5.39
N GLU A 109 4.37 8.46 -6.69
CA GLU A 109 5.21 7.51 -7.39
C GLU A 109 5.60 8.05 -8.77
N GLY A 110 6.91 8.10 -9.06
CA GLY A 110 7.40 8.67 -10.32
C GLY A 110 7.34 10.20 -10.40
N TYR A 111 7.11 10.88 -9.31
CA TYR A 111 7.26 12.34 -9.21
C TYR A 111 8.63 12.66 -8.59
N THR A 112 9.42 13.48 -9.27
CA THR A 112 10.67 14.00 -8.70
C THR A 112 10.39 15.06 -7.64
N GLU A 113 11.41 15.43 -6.84
CA GLU A 113 11.30 16.52 -5.85
C GLU A 113 10.73 17.81 -6.46
N LYS A 114 11.10 18.12 -7.73
CA LYS A 114 10.65 19.32 -8.45
C LYS A 114 9.20 19.23 -8.91
N GLU A 115 8.62 18.03 -8.93
CA GLU A 115 7.25 17.77 -9.39
C GLU A 115 6.25 17.60 -8.23
N MET A 116 6.68 17.84 -6.98
CA MET A 116 5.79 17.66 -5.83
C MET A 116 4.57 18.58 -5.85
N ASP A 117 4.66 19.78 -6.43
CA ASP A 117 3.49 20.64 -6.61
C ASP A 117 2.49 20.09 -7.64
N ILE A 118 2.97 19.35 -8.64
CA ILE A 118 2.11 18.63 -9.60
C ILE A 118 1.45 17.47 -8.86
N PHE A 119 2.21 16.66 -8.13
CA PHE A 119 1.69 15.57 -7.31
C PHE A 119 0.55 16.03 -6.40
N TYR A 120 0.72 17.13 -5.66
CA TYR A 120 -0.33 17.60 -4.75
C TYR A 120 -1.63 17.99 -5.47
N LYS A 121 -1.55 18.51 -6.70
CA LYS A 121 -2.73 18.80 -7.52
C LYS A 121 -3.40 17.52 -8.00
N ASP A 122 -2.61 16.54 -8.43
CA ASP A 122 -3.10 15.23 -8.87
C ASP A 122 -3.74 14.47 -7.71
N ALA A 123 -3.12 14.51 -6.54
CA ALA A 123 -3.67 13.92 -5.32
C ALA A 123 -4.99 14.58 -4.90
N GLN A 124 -5.13 15.90 -5.06
CA GLN A 124 -6.40 16.58 -4.83
C GLN A 124 -7.47 16.11 -5.81
N THR A 125 -7.11 15.97 -7.10
CA THR A 125 -8.02 15.45 -8.14
C THR A 125 -8.47 14.02 -7.82
N ALA A 126 -7.55 13.16 -7.34
CA ALA A 126 -7.87 11.80 -6.89
C ALA A 126 -8.83 11.81 -5.69
N CYS A 127 -8.57 12.66 -4.71
CA CYS A 127 -9.44 12.83 -3.55
C CYS A 127 -10.86 13.27 -3.96
N ASP A 128 -10.96 14.24 -4.85
CA ASP A 128 -12.26 14.75 -5.34
C ASP A 128 -13.00 13.68 -6.16
N ALA A 129 -12.29 12.91 -6.99
CA ALA A 129 -12.85 11.78 -7.72
C ALA A 129 -13.42 10.71 -6.80
N LEU A 130 -12.68 10.29 -5.75
CA LEU A 130 -13.13 9.31 -4.77
C LEU A 130 -14.48 9.74 -4.14
N PHE A 131 -14.59 10.99 -3.71
CA PHE A 131 -15.80 11.50 -3.07
C PHE A 131 -16.88 12.00 -4.05
N SER A 132 -16.67 11.86 -5.35
CA SER A 132 -17.73 12.06 -6.34
C SER A 132 -18.65 10.85 -6.49
N HIS A 133 -18.22 9.67 -6.02
CA HIS A 133 -18.90 8.38 -6.16
C HIS A 133 -19.53 7.90 -4.84
N GLU A 134 -20.66 7.19 -4.95
CA GLU A 134 -21.27 6.48 -3.82
C GLU A 134 -20.57 5.14 -3.59
N PRO A 135 -20.39 4.70 -2.35
CA PRO A 135 -20.91 5.26 -1.08
C PRO A 135 -20.03 6.35 -0.47
N PHE A 136 -18.83 6.62 -0.99
CA PHE A 136 -17.84 7.52 -0.40
C PHE A 136 -18.36 8.95 -0.25
N LYS A 137 -19.16 9.42 -1.21
CA LYS A 137 -19.77 10.76 -1.17
C LYS A 137 -20.55 11.00 0.12
N LYS A 138 -21.37 10.03 0.53
CA LYS A 138 -22.19 10.11 1.77
C LYS A 138 -21.38 9.93 3.05
N LEU A 139 -20.22 9.32 2.95
CA LEU A 139 -19.37 8.97 4.08
C LEU A 139 -18.16 9.88 4.21
N LYS A 140 -18.09 10.96 3.43
CA LYS A 140 -16.93 11.85 3.35
C LYS A 140 -16.47 12.37 4.72
N ASP A 141 -17.41 12.62 5.62
CA ASP A 141 -17.16 13.07 6.99
C ASP A 141 -16.46 12.02 7.90
N LYS A 142 -16.35 10.78 7.44
CA LYS A 142 -15.68 9.67 8.14
C LYS A 142 -14.23 9.45 7.72
N PHE A 143 -13.72 10.25 6.78
CA PHE A 143 -12.40 10.06 6.22
C PHE A 143 -11.47 11.21 6.55
N ASN A 144 -10.19 10.89 6.73
CA ASN A 144 -9.08 11.79 6.55
C ASN A 144 -8.29 11.34 5.31
N ILE A 145 -7.84 12.28 4.49
CA ILE A 145 -7.02 12.01 3.30
C ILE A 145 -5.73 12.80 3.43
N VAL A 146 -4.61 12.09 3.37
CA VAL A 146 -3.28 12.69 3.46
C VAL A 146 -2.48 12.40 2.18
N ALA A 147 -1.99 13.45 1.53
CA ALA A 147 -1.07 13.35 0.40
C ALA A 147 0.37 13.31 0.91
N VAL A 148 1.13 12.27 0.55
CA VAL A 148 2.48 12.00 1.04
C VAL A 148 3.49 12.16 -0.09
N ALA A 149 4.37 13.16 0.03
CA ALA A 149 5.38 13.50 -0.96
C ALA A 149 6.59 12.56 -0.84
N SER A 150 6.53 11.40 -1.50
CA SER A 150 7.63 10.45 -1.64
C SER A 150 8.36 10.67 -2.96
N PRO A 151 9.48 11.42 -2.99
CA PRO A 151 10.12 11.79 -4.23
C PRO A 151 10.82 10.59 -4.87
N SER A 152 10.72 10.52 -6.18
CA SER A 152 11.45 9.61 -7.05
C SER A 152 12.71 10.28 -7.62
N GLU A 153 13.72 9.49 -7.99
CA GLU A 153 14.88 10.00 -8.69
C GLU A 153 14.53 10.37 -10.14
N ASP A 154 13.71 9.52 -10.79
CA ASP A 154 13.23 9.70 -12.15
C ASP A 154 11.75 10.12 -12.19
N SER A 155 11.42 10.97 -13.17
CA SER A 155 10.02 11.26 -13.53
C SER A 155 9.43 10.13 -14.36
N GLY A 156 8.18 9.76 -14.06
CA GLY A 156 7.47 8.64 -14.70
C GLY A 156 7.75 7.30 -14.02
N VAL A 157 7.20 6.23 -14.59
CA VAL A 157 7.31 4.86 -14.07
C VAL A 157 7.90 3.90 -15.10
N SER A 158 8.37 2.76 -14.65
CA SER A 158 8.97 1.75 -15.54
C SER A 158 7.92 1.09 -16.43
N ILE A 159 8.24 0.94 -17.73
CA ILE A 159 7.44 0.21 -18.72
C ILE A 159 8.37 -0.82 -19.39
N PRO A 160 8.58 -1.98 -18.76
CA PRO A 160 9.53 -3.00 -19.23
C PRO A 160 9.28 -3.44 -20.68
N GLY A 161 8.01 -3.58 -21.10
CA GLY A 161 7.64 -3.95 -22.47
C GLY A 161 8.10 -2.93 -23.53
N GLN A 162 8.44 -1.70 -23.13
CA GLN A 162 9.02 -0.66 -23.99
C GLN A 162 10.53 -0.44 -23.72
N GLY A 163 11.16 -1.27 -22.89
CA GLY A 163 12.55 -1.09 -22.47
C GLY A 163 12.80 0.15 -21.61
N LYS A 164 11.76 0.76 -21.02
CA LYS A 164 11.86 1.94 -20.17
C LYS A 164 12.00 1.54 -18.70
N TRP A 165 13.10 1.95 -18.08
CA TRP A 165 13.38 1.70 -16.66
C TRP A 165 13.56 3.01 -15.92
N LYS A 166 12.97 3.11 -14.73
CA LYS A 166 12.95 4.30 -13.89
C LYS A 166 13.27 3.96 -12.43
N SER A 167 14.05 4.82 -11.77
CA SER A 167 14.32 4.75 -10.34
C SER A 167 13.26 5.58 -9.60
N THR A 168 12.28 4.89 -9.01
CA THR A 168 11.13 5.54 -8.39
C THR A 168 10.96 5.15 -6.93
N ALA A 169 10.14 5.88 -6.19
CA ALA A 169 9.98 5.77 -4.74
C ALA A 169 9.67 4.34 -4.27
N VAL A 170 8.87 3.59 -5.03
CA VAL A 170 8.52 2.20 -4.73
C VAL A 170 8.80 1.24 -5.89
N SER A 171 9.56 1.68 -6.90
CA SER A 171 9.97 0.86 -8.05
C SER A 171 8.75 0.19 -8.74
N SER A 172 7.67 0.94 -8.93
CA SER A 172 6.50 0.41 -9.65
C SER A 172 6.80 0.21 -11.13
N HIS A 173 6.15 -0.78 -11.72
CA HIS A 173 6.33 -1.09 -13.14
C HIS A 173 5.06 -1.67 -13.77
N PHE A 174 4.86 -1.35 -15.03
CA PHE A 174 3.91 -2.03 -15.90
C PHE A 174 4.38 -3.44 -16.26
N ASN A 175 3.61 -4.13 -17.05
CA ASN A 175 3.86 -5.49 -17.51
C ASN A 175 3.99 -6.53 -16.37
N THR A 176 3.39 -6.27 -15.21
CA THR A 176 3.28 -7.26 -14.16
C THR A 176 2.53 -8.48 -14.69
N PHE A 177 3.12 -9.66 -14.55
CA PHE A 177 2.59 -10.93 -15.08
C PHE A 177 2.17 -10.83 -16.55
N TYR A 178 3.02 -10.19 -17.36
CA TYR A 178 2.86 -10.04 -18.82
C TYR A 178 1.67 -9.18 -19.28
N SER A 179 0.94 -8.54 -18.37
CA SER A 179 -0.19 -7.64 -18.70
C SER A 179 0.28 -6.21 -18.89
N ASP A 180 0.04 -5.63 -20.06
CA ASP A 180 0.50 -4.29 -20.43
C ASP A 180 -0.03 -3.17 -19.54
N ARG A 181 -1.19 -3.35 -18.94
CA ARG A 181 -1.84 -2.36 -18.08
C ARG A 181 -1.76 -2.68 -16.58
N TYR A 182 -1.20 -3.84 -16.22
CA TYR A 182 -1.08 -4.18 -14.81
C TYR A 182 0.16 -3.51 -14.23
N LEU A 183 -0.08 -2.45 -13.45
CA LEU A 183 0.93 -1.65 -12.78
C LEU A 183 0.96 -2.01 -11.31
N THR A 184 2.07 -2.55 -10.83
CA THR A 184 2.25 -2.95 -9.44
C THR A 184 3.64 -2.63 -8.92
N THR A 185 3.86 -2.85 -7.63
CA THR A 185 5.19 -2.88 -7.02
C THR A 185 5.36 -4.12 -6.14
N SER A 186 6.55 -4.69 -6.16
CA SER A 186 6.98 -5.72 -5.22
C SER A 186 7.65 -5.15 -3.96
N ARG A 187 7.81 -3.82 -3.84
CA ARG A 187 8.50 -3.14 -2.75
C ARG A 187 7.55 -2.70 -1.63
N VAL A 188 6.76 -3.63 -1.10
CA VAL A 188 5.72 -3.33 -0.08
C VAL A 188 6.33 -2.69 1.18
N LYS A 189 7.50 -3.16 1.62
CA LYS A 189 8.22 -2.54 2.74
C LYS A 189 8.58 -1.08 2.49
N SER A 190 8.94 -0.70 1.26
CA SER A 190 9.26 0.68 0.91
C SER A 190 8.04 1.59 1.06
N ILE A 191 6.85 1.12 0.68
CA ILE A 191 5.59 1.84 0.89
C ILE A 191 5.44 2.21 2.37
N HIS A 192 5.51 1.22 3.27
CA HIS A 192 5.36 1.45 4.70
C HIS A 192 6.49 2.31 5.30
N ASN A 193 7.69 2.26 4.71
CA ASN A 193 8.79 3.14 5.15
C ASN A 193 8.51 4.60 4.84
N TRP A 194 7.96 4.92 3.66
CA TRP A 194 7.56 6.28 3.29
C TRP A 194 6.41 6.81 4.16
N LEU A 195 5.51 5.94 4.57
CA LEU A 195 4.34 6.29 5.39
C LEU A 195 4.62 6.27 6.91
N ALA A 196 5.83 5.95 7.33
CA ALA A 196 6.17 5.83 8.75
C ALA A 196 5.95 7.15 9.50
N GLY A 197 5.15 7.11 10.59
CA GLY A 197 4.78 8.27 11.40
C GLY A 197 3.56 9.04 10.89
N ILE A 198 2.96 8.64 9.78
CA ILE A 198 1.74 9.20 9.22
C ILE A 198 0.60 8.22 9.50
N PRO A 199 -0.57 8.62 10.02
CA PRO A 199 -1.72 7.72 10.16
C PRO A 199 -2.27 7.27 8.81
N TYR A 200 -2.56 5.98 8.65
CA TYR A 200 -3.24 5.41 7.49
C TYR A 200 -3.76 4.00 7.78
N GLU A 201 -4.90 3.64 7.18
CA GLU A 201 -5.40 2.27 7.05
C GLU A 201 -5.36 1.81 5.59
N HIS A 202 -5.57 2.74 4.65
CA HIS A 202 -5.59 2.45 3.22
C HIS A 202 -4.55 3.28 2.47
N ILE A 203 -4.04 2.71 1.38
CA ILE A 203 -2.96 3.31 0.60
C ILE A 203 -3.36 3.36 -0.86
N ILE A 204 -3.31 4.56 -1.44
CA ILE A 204 -3.40 4.80 -2.88
C ILE A 204 -2.03 5.30 -3.33
N ILE A 205 -1.39 4.61 -4.26
CA ILE A 205 -0.15 5.03 -4.88
C ILE A 205 -0.50 5.67 -6.22
N LEU A 206 -0.18 6.95 -6.37
CA LEU A 206 -0.51 7.74 -7.54
C LEU A 206 0.72 7.85 -8.45
N ALA A 207 0.67 7.21 -9.61
CA ALA A 207 1.78 7.10 -10.53
C ALA A 207 1.78 8.22 -11.57
N ASN A 208 2.91 8.92 -11.71
CA ASN A 208 3.13 10.00 -12.67
C ASN A 208 3.28 9.45 -14.10
N THR A 209 2.18 9.13 -14.73
CA THR A 209 2.15 8.65 -16.13
C THR A 209 0.78 8.85 -16.75
N ASP A 210 0.78 9.03 -18.08
CA ASP A 210 -0.42 9.09 -18.93
C ASP A 210 -0.80 7.71 -19.50
N THR A 211 0.03 6.69 -19.28
CA THR A 211 -0.24 5.33 -19.72
C THR A 211 -1.34 4.72 -18.85
N TYR A 212 -2.41 4.20 -19.46
CA TYR A 212 -3.49 3.53 -18.74
C TYR A 212 -3.02 2.32 -17.98
N GLY A 213 -3.35 2.25 -16.70
CA GLY A 213 -3.08 1.07 -15.88
C GLY A 213 -3.32 1.29 -14.39
N GLY A 214 -3.19 0.21 -13.68
CA GLY A 214 -3.36 0.17 -12.24
C GLY A 214 -3.31 -1.25 -11.71
N GLY A 215 -3.38 -1.37 -10.41
CA GLY A 215 -3.44 -2.66 -9.71
C GLY A 215 -3.81 -2.48 -8.26
N GLY A 216 -4.61 -3.41 -7.72
CA GLY A 216 -5.04 -3.37 -6.33
C GLY A 216 -4.78 -4.70 -5.63
N ILE A 217 -4.14 -4.66 -4.48
CA ILE A 217 -3.86 -5.82 -3.64
C ILE A 217 -4.62 -5.65 -2.32
N TYR A 218 -5.56 -6.53 -2.08
CA TYR A 218 -6.47 -6.45 -0.94
C TYR A 218 -5.73 -6.32 0.40
N ASN A 219 -6.10 -5.32 1.20
CA ASN A 219 -5.46 -4.96 2.46
C ASN A 219 -3.94 -4.73 2.36
N SER A 220 -3.46 -4.24 1.21
CA SER A 220 -2.08 -3.85 0.99
C SER A 220 -2.00 -2.45 0.40
N TYR A 221 -2.21 -2.31 -0.92
CA TYR A 221 -2.22 -1.02 -1.59
C TYR A 221 -3.06 -1.06 -2.86
N THR A 222 -3.49 0.11 -3.31
CA THR A 222 -4.00 0.35 -4.66
C THR A 222 -3.02 1.26 -5.39
N LEU A 223 -2.73 0.96 -6.66
CA LEU A 223 -1.88 1.76 -7.52
C LEU A 223 -2.67 2.16 -8.77
N THR A 224 -2.67 3.45 -9.10
CA THR A 224 -3.37 4.01 -10.25
C THR A 224 -2.54 5.09 -10.94
N THR A 225 -2.81 5.35 -12.22
CA THR A 225 -2.10 6.36 -13.02
C THR A 225 -2.78 7.72 -12.92
N ALA A 226 -2.01 8.82 -12.88
CA ALA A 226 -2.54 10.15 -12.59
C ALA A 226 -3.08 10.91 -13.81
N HIS A 227 -2.49 10.69 -14.99
CA HIS A 227 -2.69 11.59 -16.15
C HIS A 227 -3.46 10.96 -17.31
N HIS A 228 -3.95 9.73 -17.15
CA HIS A 228 -4.81 9.11 -18.16
C HIS A 228 -6.21 9.76 -18.13
N PRO A 229 -6.86 10.00 -19.30
CA PRO A 229 -8.21 10.57 -19.33
C PRO A 229 -9.26 9.82 -18.54
N ASP A 230 -9.12 8.49 -18.42
CA ASP A 230 -10.02 7.61 -17.66
C ASP A 230 -9.59 7.43 -16.19
N PHE A 231 -8.71 8.28 -15.68
CA PHE A 231 -8.20 8.22 -14.32
C PHE A 231 -9.31 8.31 -13.25
N GLN A 232 -10.24 9.25 -13.42
CA GLN A 232 -11.29 9.50 -12.42
C GLN A 232 -12.19 8.29 -12.12
N PRO A 233 -12.58 7.43 -13.08
CA PRO A 233 -13.31 6.20 -12.78
C PRO A 233 -12.47 5.10 -12.12
N VAL A 234 -11.14 5.19 -12.15
CA VAL A 234 -10.22 4.15 -11.66
C VAL A 234 -9.83 4.36 -10.19
N VAL A 235 -9.91 5.60 -9.69
CA VAL A 235 -9.70 5.94 -8.27
C VAL A 235 -10.92 5.57 -7.45
#